data_c53995cf5bc35220916989208502e5ba
#
_entry.id   c53995cf5bc35220916989208502e5ba
#
_cell.length_a   1.000
_cell.length_b   1.000
_cell.length_c   1.000
_cell.angle_alpha   90.00
_cell.angle_beta   90.00
_cell.angle_gamma   90.00
#
_symmetry.space_group_name_H-M   'P 1'
#
loop_
_entity.id
_entity.type
_entity.pdbx_description
1 polymer ?
#
loop_
_entity_poly.entity_id
_entity_poly.type
_entity_poly.pdbx_seq_one_letter_code
_entity_poly.pdbx_strand_id
1 'polypeptide(L)'
;KYAVATDNCTDALLMCCEYLGAKEVTIPSRTYLSVPQSILHSGATLKFRDYRWKGMYQLEPYPIYDAAKRLTSGMYIPGSFMCLSFHIKKHLKIGKGGMILTDSEEATQWFRKARYEGRSEVMYHEDNIEINGWNAYMSPEQAARGLMLMQNYPDHVEDMPEEPFYRDLREFDLFKNVEVI
;
A
#
# COMPACT_ATOMS: atom_id res chain seq x y z
N LYS A 1 5.86 1.71 -14.39
CA LYS A 1 6.65 0.79 -15.24
C LYS A 1 6.58 -0.63 -14.68
N TYR A 2 6.59 -0.77 -13.35
CA TYR A 2 6.55 -2.04 -12.63
C TYR A 2 5.36 -2.11 -11.69
N ALA A 3 4.91 -3.33 -11.40
CA ALA A 3 3.86 -3.63 -10.45
C ALA A 3 4.25 -4.85 -9.62
N VAL A 4 4.18 -4.74 -8.31
CA VAL A 4 4.47 -5.83 -7.38
C VAL A 4 3.21 -6.14 -6.58
N ALA A 5 2.63 -7.32 -6.82
CA ALA A 5 1.46 -7.78 -6.10
C ALA A 5 1.79 -8.12 -4.64
N THR A 6 0.90 -7.76 -3.73
CA THR A 6 1.01 -8.04 -2.29
C THR A 6 -0.28 -8.67 -1.77
N ASP A 7 -0.24 -9.25 -0.59
CA ASP A 7 -1.41 -9.86 0.03
C ASP A 7 -2.53 -8.84 0.32
N ASN A 8 -2.15 -7.58 0.57
CA ASN A 8 -3.08 -6.47 0.80
C ASN A 8 -2.36 -5.11 0.68
N CYS A 9 -3.11 -4.00 0.68
CA CYS A 9 -2.57 -2.64 0.62
C CYS A 9 -1.83 -2.23 1.91
N THR A 10 -2.22 -2.75 3.05
CA THR A 10 -1.55 -2.48 4.35
C THR A 10 -0.11 -2.93 4.31
N ASP A 11 0.14 -4.15 3.82
CA ASP A 11 1.50 -4.68 3.65
C ASP A 11 2.28 -3.91 2.57
N ALA A 12 1.61 -3.47 1.50
CA ALA A 12 2.21 -2.61 0.50
C ALA A 12 2.73 -1.29 1.11
N LEU A 13 1.93 -0.64 1.95
CA LEU A 13 2.31 0.60 2.65
C LEU A 13 3.46 0.35 3.64
N LEU A 14 3.38 -0.72 4.44
CA LEU A 14 4.43 -1.13 5.37
C LEU A 14 5.76 -1.32 4.63
N MET A 15 5.77 -2.11 3.56
CA MET A 15 7.00 -2.36 2.79
C MET A 15 7.56 -1.09 2.14
N CYS A 16 6.72 -0.16 1.69
CA CYS A 16 7.19 1.13 1.16
C CYS A 16 7.84 1.99 2.25
N CYS A 17 7.27 2.03 3.47
CA CYS A 17 7.87 2.72 4.60
C CYS A 17 9.22 2.12 4.99
N GLU A 18 9.32 0.80 5.04
CA GLU A 18 10.56 0.07 5.33
C GLU A 18 11.63 0.30 4.27
N TYR A 19 11.28 0.17 2.98
CA TYR A 19 12.22 0.37 1.88
C TYR A 19 12.85 1.77 1.90
N LEU A 20 12.05 2.79 2.22
CA LEU A 20 12.53 4.18 2.29
C LEU A 20 13.13 4.55 3.66
N GLY A 21 13.12 3.64 4.63
CA GLY A 21 13.58 3.92 5.99
C GLY A 21 12.82 5.08 6.63
N ALA A 22 11.50 5.10 6.47
CA ALA A 22 10.65 6.18 6.95
C ALA A 22 10.83 6.42 8.45
N LYS A 23 10.93 7.69 8.87
CA LYS A 23 11.15 8.08 10.27
C LYS A 23 9.95 8.79 10.88
N GLU A 24 9.38 9.72 10.15
CA GLU A 24 8.20 10.47 10.57
C GLU A 24 7.27 10.60 9.36
N VAL A 25 6.02 10.22 9.54
CA VAL A 25 5.04 10.18 8.46
C VAL A 25 3.77 10.89 8.87
N THR A 26 3.33 11.83 8.03
CA THR A 26 2.08 12.56 8.19
C THR A 26 1.03 12.03 7.23
N ILE A 27 -0.16 11.74 7.76
CA ILE A 27 -1.32 11.28 6.99
C ILE A 27 -2.60 12.04 7.40
N PRO A 28 -3.69 11.95 6.61
CA PRO A 28 -4.99 12.48 7.03
C PRO A 28 -5.46 11.82 8.33
N SER A 29 -6.05 12.62 9.23
CA SER A 29 -6.64 12.09 10.47
C SER A 29 -7.87 11.21 10.24
N ARG A 30 -8.46 11.28 9.02
CA ARG A 30 -9.62 10.48 8.61
C ARG A 30 -9.24 9.58 7.44
N THR A 31 -8.72 8.40 7.75
CA THR A 31 -8.39 7.36 6.78
C THR A 31 -8.64 5.98 7.36
N TYR A 32 -8.34 4.95 6.57
CA TYR A 32 -8.55 3.57 7.02
C TYR A 32 -7.57 3.19 8.14
N LEU A 33 -8.08 2.52 9.15
CA LEU A 33 -7.40 2.18 10.41
C LEU A 33 -6.03 1.49 10.22
N SER A 34 -5.86 0.69 9.19
CA SER A 34 -4.59 -0.03 8.99
C SER A 34 -3.45 0.84 8.47
N VAL A 35 -3.74 2.02 7.93
CA VAL A 35 -2.69 2.91 7.40
C VAL A 35 -1.77 3.43 8.50
N PRO A 36 -2.27 4.06 9.58
CA PRO A 36 -1.40 4.45 10.69
C PRO A 36 -0.71 3.26 11.35
N GLN A 37 -1.36 2.10 11.39
CA GLN A 37 -0.74 0.88 11.95
C GLN A 37 0.44 0.40 11.09
N SER A 38 0.36 0.42 9.76
CA SER A 38 1.49 0.06 8.91
C SER A 38 2.68 1.01 9.08
N ILE A 39 2.43 2.30 9.30
CA ILE A 39 3.46 3.30 9.62
C ILE A 39 4.14 2.96 10.96
N LEU A 40 3.35 2.70 12.01
CA LEU A 40 3.89 2.33 13.32
C LEU A 40 4.66 1.01 13.28
N HIS A 41 4.18 0.01 12.53
CA HIS A 41 4.86 -1.28 12.37
C HIS A 41 6.21 -1.15 11.65
N SER A 42 6.39 -0.14 10.77
CA SER A 42 7.70 0.17 10.18
C SER A 42 8.65 0.89 11.13
N GLY A 43 8.25 1.14 12.38
CA GLY A 43 9.04 1.88 13.35
C GLY A 43 9.06 3.40 13.14
N ALA A 44 8.29 3.92 12.20
CA ALA A 44 8.16 5.34 11.96
C ALA A 44 7.23 6.01 12.99
N THR A 45 7.49 7.29 13.27
CA THR A 45 6.60 8.15 14.06
C THR A 45 5.46 8.64 13.19
N LEU A 46 4.25 8.63 13.74
CA LEU A 46 3.02 9.05 13.07
C LEU A 46 2.64 10.47 13.48
N LYS A 47 2.23 11.29 12.50
CA LYS A 47 1.54 12.57 12.70
C LYS A 47 0.26 12.62 11.88
N PHE A 48 -0.71 13.40 12.36
CA PHE A 48 -1.95 13.65 11.63
C PHE A 48 -2.02 15.09 11.11
N ARG A 49 -2.72 15.23 9.98
CA ARG A 49 -3.18 16.50 9.45
C ARG A 49 -4.67 16.41 9.15
N ASP A 50 -5.46 17.38 9.59
CA ASP A 50 -6.89 17.38 9.35
C ASP A 50 -7.21 18.01 7.98
N TYR A 51 -7.33 17.17 6.96
CA TYR A 51 -7.77 17.55 5.63
C TYR A 51 -8.61 16.45 4.97
N ARG A 52 -9.43 16.86 4.02
CA ARG A 52 -10.22 15.94 3.21
C ARG A 52 -9.45 15.49 1.98
N TRP A 53 -9.62 14.26 1.58
CA TRP A 53 -8.96 13.67 0.43
C TRP A 53 -9.94 12.84 -0.41
N LYS A 54 -9.63 12.66 -1.71
CA LYS A 54 -10.40 11.83 -2.64
C LYS A 54 -9.45 10.97 -3.47
N GLY A 55 -9.81 9.71 -3.65
CA GLY A 55 -9.06 8.77 -4.48
C GLY A 55 -7.75 8.29 -3.87
N MET A 56 -6.85 9.20 -3.56
CA MET A 56 -5.54 8.92 -2.97
C MET A 56 -5.00 10.09 -2.16
N TYR A 57 -4.00 9.83 -1.33
CA TYR A 57 -3.22 10.84 -0.61
C TYR A 57 -1.78 10.35 -0.39
N GLN A 58 -0.89 11.28 -0.12
CA GLN A 58 0.52 11.01 0.13
C GLN A 58 0.77 10.72 1.62
N LEU A 59 1.68 9.81 1.89
CA LEU A 59 2.30 9.62 3.20
C LEU A 59 3.49 10.58 3.30
N GLU A 60 3.23 11.81 3.72
CA GLU A 60 4.21 12.89 3.70
C GLU A 60 5.34 12.69 4.71
N PRO A 61 6.60 13.04 4.38
CA PRO A 61 7.07 13.65 3.13
C PRO A 61 7.47 12.64 2.03
N TYR A 62 7.26 11.36 2.25
CA TYR A 62 7.75 10.30 1.37
C TYR A 62 6.93 10.21 0.07
N PRO A 63 7.52 9.77 -1.05
CA PRO A 63 6.79 9.58 -2.31
C PRO A 63 5.92 8.31 -2.29
N ILE A 64 5.28 8.03 -1.16
CA ILE A 64 4.35 6.91 -0.96
C ILE A 64 2.92 7.44 -1.05
N TYR A 65 2.08 6.80 -1.85
CA TYR A 65 0.67 7.17 -1.99
C TYR A 65 -0.23 6.00 -1.61
N ASP A 66 -1.14 6.23 -0.66
CA ASP A 66 -2.29 5.36 -0.49
C ASP A 66 -3.29 5.66 -1.60
N ALA A 67 -3.34 4.79 -2.61
CA ALA A 67 -4.25 4.88 -3.74
C ALA A 67 -5.36 3.81 -3.67
N ALA A 68 -5.73 3.37 -2.47
CA ALA A 68 -6.73 2.33 -2.26
C ALA A 68 -8.14 2.67 -2.78
N LYS A 69 -8.39 3.93 -3.15
CA LYS A 69 -9.65 4.41 -3.71
C LYS A 69 -9.54 4.93 -5.14
N ARG A 70 -8.42 4.66 -5.80
CA ARG A 70 -8.17 5.02 -7.21
C ARG A 70 -7.64 3.81 -7.98
N LEU A 71 -8.25 3.52 -9.11
CA LEU A 71 -7.72 2.59 -10.11
C LEU A 71 -8.20 3.02 -11.48
N THR A 72 -7.36 3.69 -12.25
CA THR A 72 -7.69 4.23 -13.58
C THR A 72 -6.42 4.35 -14.40
N SER A 73 -6.54 4.37 -15.72
CA SER A 73 -5.41 4.60 -16.62
C SER A 73 -4.79 5.98 -16.38
N GLY A 74 -3.46 6.04 -16.50
CA GLY A 74 -2.71 7.30 -16.36
C GLY A 74 -2.57 7.80 -14.91
N MET A 75 -2.97 7.03 -13.91
CA MET A 75 -2.94 7.47 -12.51
C MET A 75 -1.55 7.54 -11.88
N TYR A 76 -0.55 6.90 -12.49
CA TYR A 76 0.78 6.78 -11.89
C TYR A 76 1.51 8.12 -11.81
N ILE A 77 2.08 8.42 -10.66
CA ILE A 77 2.93 9.59 -10.40
C ILE A 77 4.40 9.16 -10.54
N PRO A 78 5.16 9.71 -11.51
CA PRO A 78 6.56 9.35 -11.69
C PRO A 78 7.40 9.51 -10.41
N GLY A 79 8.28 8.55 -10.15
CA GLY A 79 9.16 8.55 -8.97
C GLY A 79 8.46 8.18 -7.66
N SER A 80 7.22 7.71 -7.71
CA SER A 80 6.45 7.36 -6.51
C SER A 80 6.30 5.84 -6.31
N PHE A 81 5.78 5.50 -5.12
CA PHE A 81 5.28 4.19 -4.75
C PHE A 81 3.78 4.29 -4.49
N MET A 82 2.96 3.84 -5.43
CA MET A 82 1.51 3.90 -5.28
C MET A 82 0.96 2.56 -4.83
N CYS A 83 0.33 2.54 -3.65
CA CYS A 83 -0.21 1.34 -3.02
C CYS A 83 -1.69 1.19 -3.33
N LEU A 84 -2.05 0.13 -4.04
CA LEU A 84 -3.42 -0.20 -4.43
C LEU A 84 -4.04 -1.23 -3.50
N SER A 85 -5.35 -1.20 -3.38
CA SER A 85 -6.14 -2.20 -2.68
C SER A 85 -7.11 -2.91 -3.61
N PHE A 86 -7.13 -4.24 -3.52
CA PHE A 86 -8.07 -5.10 -4.23
C PHE A 86 -9.06 -5.79 -3.28
N HIS A 87 -9.26 -5.19 -2.10
CA HIS A 87 -10.28 -5.64 -1.16
C HIS A 87 -11.67 -5.65 -1.83
N ILE A 88 -12.58 -6.50 -1.35
CA ILE A 88 -13.92 -6.68 -1.93
C ILE A 88 -14.74 -5.37 -2.08
N LYS A 89 -14.41 -4.33 -1.30
CA LYS A 89 -15.05 -3.00 -1.35
C LYS A 89 -14.35 -2.01 -2.28
N LYS A 90 -13.33 -2.42 -3.03
CA LYS A 90 -12.54 -1.52 -3.88
C LYS A 90 -12.95 -1.65 -5.36
N HIS A 91 -12.31 -0.90 -6.23
CA HIS A 91 -12.61 -0.92 -7.67
C HIS A 91 -12.50 -2.32 -8.28
N LEU A 92 -11.36 -2.96 -8.13
CA LEU A 92 -11.12 -4.34 -8.55
C LEU A 92 -11.35 -5.29 -7.36
N LYS A 93 -12.51 -5.92 -7.32
CA LYS A 93 -13.03 -6.67 -6.16
C LYS A 93 -12.56 -8.11 -6.14
N ILE A 94 -11.27 -8.36 -5.94
CA ILE A 94 -10.76 -9.73 -5.90
C ILE A 94 -10.94 -10.43 -4.54
N GLY A 95 -11.39 -9.70 -3.51
CA GLY A 95 -11.59 -10.20 -2.16
C GLY A 95 -10.55 -9.67 -1.19
N LYS A 96 -9.30 -10.08 -1.35
CA LYS A 96 -8.12 -9.58 -0.65
C LYS A 96 -7.00 -9.42 -1.67
N GLY A 97 -6.13 -8.45 -1.51
CA GLY A 97 -5.01 -8.20 -2.40
C GLY A 97 -4.57 -6.74 -2.36
N GLY A 98 -3.34 -6.51 -2.76
CA GLY A 98 -2.76 -5.19 -2.94
C GLY A 98 -1.73 -5.19 -4.06
N MET A 99 -1.18 -4.02 -4.35
CA MET A 99 -0.13 -3.86 -5.35
C MET A 99 0.66 -2.59 -5.10
N ILE A 100 1.96 -2.63 -5.33
CA ILE A 100 2.81 -1.45 -5.37
C ILE A 100 3.13 -1.16 -6.83
N LEU A 101 2.80 0.06 -7.29
CA LEU A 101 3.23 0.57 -8.59
C LEU A 101 4.47 1.42 -8.39
N THR A 102 5.49 1.22 -9.24
CA THR A 102 6.73 2.00 -9.20
C THR A 102 7.41 2.02 -10.58
N ASP A 103 8.29 2.98 -10.83
CA ASP A 103 9.20 3.02 -11.98
C ASP A 103 10.63 2.61 -11.63
N SER A 104 10.93 2.35 -10.35
CA SER A 104 12.21 1.87 -9.85
C SER A 104 12.34 0.35 -10.02
N GLU A 105 13.34 -0.08 -10.78
CA GLU A 105 13.69 -1.50 -10.91
C GLU A 105 14.29 -2.06 -9.62
N GLU A 106 15.18 -1.29 -8.99
CA GLU A 106 15.81 -1.66 -7.71
C GLU A 106 14.76 -1.90 -6.62
N ALA A 107 13.83 -0.97 -6.45
CA ALA A 107 12.74 -1.12 -5.50
C ALA A 107 11.86 -2.35 -5.82
N THR A 108 11.60 -2.61 -7.11
CA THR A 108 10.84 -3.78 -7.55
C THR A 108 11.50 -5.09 -7.11
N GLN A 109 12.81 -5.19 -7.29
CA GLN A 109 13.59 -6.38 -6.87
C GLN A 109 13.53 -6.55 -5.35
N TRP A 110 13.70 -5.45 -4.61
CA TRP A 110 13.59 -5.46 -3.15
C TRP A 110 12.19 -5.89 -2.69
N PHE A 111 11.11 -5.31 -3.24
CA PHE A 111 9.73 -5.67 -2.86
C PHE A 111 9.39 -7.12 -3.19
N ARG A 112 9.90 -7.66 -4.29
CA ARG A 112 9.70 -9.07 -4.64
C ARG A 112 10.29 -10.00 -3.59
N LYS A 113 11.49 -9.72 -3.10
CA LYS A 113 12.11 -10.45 -2.00
C LYS A 113 11.35 -10.20 -0.69
N ALA A 114 11.12 -8.93 -0.34
CA ALA A 114 10.51 -8.53 0.93
C ALA A 114 9.14 -9.18 1.17
N ARG A 115 8.26 -9.22 0.17
CA ARG A 115 6.94 -9.87 0.28
C ARG A 115 7.00 -11.39 0.41
N TYR A 116 8.14 -12.01 0.14
CA TYR A 116 8.36 -13.45 0.16
C TYR A 116 9.47 -13.81 1.15
N GLU A 117 9.38 -13.30 2.37
CA GLU A 117 10.27 -13.66 3.50
C GLU A 117 11.75 -13.36 3.26
N GLY A 118 12.07 -12.41 2.37
CA GLY A 118 13.44 -12.09 1.94
C GLY A 118 14.00 -13.02 0.87
N ARG A 119 13.22 -13.99 0.42
CA ARG A 119 13.63 -15.01 -0.55
C ARG A 119 13.69 -14.47 -1.98
N SER A 120 14.57 -15.08 -2.76
CA SER A 120 14.61 -14.95 -4.21
C SER A 120 13.88 -16.11 -4.92
N GLU A 121 13.97 -16.17 -6.26
CA GLU A 121 13.30 -17.21 -7.06
C GLU A 121 14.20 -18.43 -7.30
N VAL A 122 15.07 -18.78 -6.32
CA VAL A 122 15.91 -19.96 -6.35
C VAL A 122 15.47 -21.01 -5.33
N MET A 123 16.04 -22.23 -5.40
CA MET A 123 15.72 -23.27 -4.42
C MET A 123 16.12 -22.83 -3.01
N TYR A 124 15.30 -23.12 -2.03
CA TYR A 124 15.49 -22.66 -0.66
C TYR A 124 16.88 -22.95 -0.07
N HIS A 125 17.44 -24.11 -0.36
CA HIS A 125 18.77 -24.50 0.12
C HIS A 125 19.94 -23.82 -0.61
N GLU A 126 19.67 -23.11 -1.71
CA GLU A 126 20.63 -22.35 -2.49
C GLU A 126 20.44 -20.84 -2.31
N ASP A 127 19.34 -20.43 -1.65
CA ASP A 127 18.97 -19.03 -1.50
C ASP A 127 19.77 -18.36 -0.37
N ASN A 128 20.22 -17.13 -0.62
CA ASN A 128 20.84 -16.29 0.39
C ASN A 128 19.86 -15.21 0.86
N ILE A 129 19.42 -15.30 2.10
CA ILE A 129 18.47 -14.35 2.69
C ILE A 129 19.22 -13.13 3.21
N GLU A 130 19.14 -12.02 2.49
CA GLU A 130 19.87 -10.79 2.78
C GLU A 130 19.01 -9.71 3.44
N ILE A 131 17.69 -9.83 3.32
CA ILE A 131 16.75 -8.85 3.85
C ILE A 131 15.72 -9.53 4.76
N ASN A 132 15.28 -8.83 5.77
CA ASN A 132 14.15 -9.25 6.59
C ASN A 132 12.86 -8.99 5.80
N GLY A 133 12.12 -10.05 5.49
CA GLY A 133 10.90 -9.98 4.69
C GLY A 133 9.67 -10.44 5.46
N TRP A 134 8.54 -10.42 4.76
CA TRP A 134 7.22 -10.81 5.27
C TRP A 134 6.60 -11.87 4.38
N ASN A 135 5.72 -12.69 4.95
CA ASN A 135 4.81 -13.53 4.17
C ASN A 135 3.62 -12.67 3.73
N ALA A 136 3.83 -11.89 2.66
CA ALA A 136 2.90 -10.85 2.20
C ALA A 136 2.66 -10.88 0.68
N TYR A 137 2.84 -12.04 0.05
CA TYR A 137 2.56 -12.21 -1.37
C TYR A 137 1.07 -12.49 -1.63
N MET A 138 0.60 -12.09 -2.80
CA MET A 138 -0.74 -12.43 -3.27
C MET A 138 -0.82 -13.92 -3.61
N SER A 139 -1.89 -14.62 -3.17
CA SER A 139 -2.05 -16.03 -3.51
C SER A 139 -2.36 -16.22 -5.01
N PRO A 140 -2.01 -17.40 -5.59
CA PRO A 140 -2.31 -17.68 -6.99
C PRO A 140 -3.79 -17.54 -7.36
N GLU A 141 -4.70 -17.92 -6.45
CA GLU A 141 -6.16 -17.81 -6.66
C GLU A 141 -6.62 -16.36 -6.71
N GLN A 142 -6.07 -15.53 -5.83
CA GLN A 142 -6.33 -14.08 -5.84
C GLN A 142 -5.81 -13.45 -7.13
N ALA A 143 -4.59 -13.80 -7.54
CA ALA A 143 -3.98 -13.31 -8.76
C ALA A 143 -4.79 -13.72 -10.00
N ALA A 144 -5.19 -14.99 -10.10
CA ALA A 144 -6.01 -15.49 -11.20
C ALA A 144 -7.36 -14.75 -11.29
N ARG A 145 -8.03 -14.56 -10.14
CA ARG A 145 -9.27 -13.76 -10.09
C ARG A 145 -9.03 -12.31 -10.51
N GLY A 146 -7.92 -11.71 -10.07
CA GLY A 146 -7.56 -10.35 -10.45
C GLY A 146 -7.37 -10.21 -11.96
N LEU A 147 -6.64 -11.12 -12.58
CA LEU A 147 -6.40 -11.14 -14.03
C LEU A 147 -7.71 -11.29 -14.81
N MET A 148 -8.62 -12.15 -14.39
CA MET A 148 -9.94 -12.29 -15.02
C MET A 148 -10.75 -10.99 -14.95
N LEU A 149 -10.80 -10.34 -13.79
CA LEU A 149 -11.55 -9.10 -13.61
C LEU A 149 -10.94 -7.94 -14.39
N MET A 150 -9.59 -7.91 -14.53
CA MET A 150 -8.89 -6.89 -15.30
C MET A 150 -9.18 -6.94 -16.80
N GLN A 151 -9.54 -8.10 -17.36
CA GLN A 151 -9.83 -8.23 -18.80
C GLN A 151 -10.94 -7.30 -19.28
N ASN A 152 -11.91 -7.00 -18.42
CA ASN A 152 -13.04 -6.13 -18.74
C ASN A 152 -13.06 -4.86 -17.87
N TYR A 153 -11.93 -4.53 -17.23
CA TYR A 153 -11.85 -3.34 -16.40
C TYR A 153 -11.72 -2.09 -17.29
N PRO A 154 -12.55 -1.04 -17.09
CA PRO A 154 -12.51 0.15 -17.93
C PRO A 154 -11.20 0.93 -17.78
N ASP A 155 -10.73 1.55 -18.87
CA ASP A 155 -9.53 2.38 -18.85
C ASP A 155 -9.68 3.60 -17.91
N HIS A 156 -10.86 4.21 -17.91
CA HIS A 156 -11.15 5.40 -17.12
C HIS A 156 -12.27 5.12 -16.12
N VAL A 157 -11.89 5.23 -14.85
CA VAL A 157 -12.80 5.04 -13.71
C VAL A 157 -12.61 6.19 -12.74
N GLU A 158 -13.73 6.78 -12.30
CA GLU A 158 -13.69 7.83 -11.29
C GLU A 158 -13.21 7.31 -9.94
N ASP A 159 -12.59 8.18 -9.17
CA ASP A 159 -12.24 7.88 -7.78
C ASP A 159 -13.47 7.46 -6.98
N MET A 160 -13.28 6.50 -6.11
CA MET A 160 -14.32 6.15 -5.16
C MET A 160 -14.65 7.36 -4.27
N PRO A 161 -15.93 7.55 -3.93
CA PRO A 161 -16.34 8.65 -3.09
C PRO A 161 -15.64 8.60 -1.72
N GLU A 162 -15.56 9.76 -1.08
CA GLU A 162 -15.15 9.85 0.32
C GLU A 162 -16.04 8.91 1.16
N GLU A 163 -15.42 8.11 2.02
CA GLU A 163 -16.19 7.30 2.99
C GLU A 163 -16.68 8.23 4.10
N PRO A 164 -17.97 8.50 4.19
CA PRO A 164 -18.51 9.37 5.24
C PRO A 164 -18.31 8.77 6.64
N PHE A 165 -17.90 7.51 6.71
CA PHE A 165 -17.76 6.73 7.93
C PHE A 165 -16.32 6.60 8.44
N TYR A 166 -15.29 7.18 7.77
CA TYR A 166 -13.99 7.22 8.40
C TYR A 166 -14.04 8.14 9.62
N ARG A 167 -14.04 7.51 10.78
CA ARG A 167 -13.91 8.21 12.05
C ARG A 167 -12.59 8.96 12.10
N ASP A 168 -12.55 10.02 12.86
CA ASP A 168 -11.28 10.64 13.21
C ASP A 168 -10.45 9.63 14.02
N LEU A 169 -9.26 9.32 13.54
CA LEU A 169 -8.40 8.33 14.17
C LEU A 169 -7.99 8.72 15.60
N ARG A 170 -8.02 10.03 15.92
CA ARG A 170 -7.74 10.54 17.27
C ARG A 170 -8.79 10.11 18.31
N GLU A 171 -9.96 9.65 17.87
CA GLU A 171 -10.99 9.09 18.76
C GLU A 171 -10.64 7.68 19.30
N PHE A 172 -9.63 7.03 18.73
CA PHE A 172 -9.17 5.73 19.21
C PHE A 172 -8.05 5.88 20.23
N ASP A 173 -8.09 5.12 21.31
CA ASP A 173 -7.08 5.17 22.39
C ASP A 173 -5.65 5.01 21.89
N LEU A 174 -5.45 4.20 20.85
CA LEU A 174 -4.14 3.97 20.24
C LEU A 174 -3.53 5.26 19.67
N PHE A 175 -4.35 6.19 19.20
CA PHE A 175 -3.89 7.37 18.45
C PHE A 175 -4.20 8.71 19.14
N LYS A 176 -4.80 8.71 20.33
CA LYS A 176 -5.25 9.94 21.02
C LYS A 176 -4.12 10.94 21.34
N ASN A 177 -2.88 10.44 21.45
CA ASN A 177 -1.70 11.24 21.76
C ASN A 177 -0.84 11.54 20.51
N VAL A 178 -1.29 11.18 19.31
CA VAL A 178 -0.58 11.47 18.07
C VAL A 178 -0.66 12.97 17.79
N GLU A 179 0.49 13.56 17.46
CA GLU A 179 0.60 14.98 17.12
C GLU A 179 -0.24 15.32 15.88
N VAL A 180 -0.87 16.50 15.92
CA VAL A 180 -1.61 17.08 14.79
C VAL A 180 -0.91 18.36 14.35
N ILE A 181 -0.61 18.46 13.06
CA ILE A 181 0.09 19.59 12.44
C ILE A 181 -0.75 20.27 11.38
#